data_93220debe8a7dd2701d3965ba532d26d
#
_entry.id   93220debe8a7dd2701d3965ba532d26d
#
_cell.length_a   1.000
_cell.length_b   1.000
_cell.length_c   1.000
_cell.angle_alpha   90.00
_cell.angle_beta   90.00
_cell.angle_gamma   90.00
#
_symmetry.space_group_name_H-M   'P 1'
#
loop_
_entity.id
_entity.type
_entity.pdbx_description
1 polymer ?
#
loop_
_entity_poly.entity_id
_entity_poly.type
_entity_poly.pdbx_seq_one_letter_code
_entity_poly.pdbx_strand_id
1 'polypeptide(L)'
;MRRNYGLVGFMLIVLILVPSFAQGHSASTFNVIIKQNDLQPMSTQIEYNDSIMWYNADSRENVTQRIVFDADGDGLYNGSEDWDSGEIYQDCPPPSNNSSSDCQESFTVWFNGTWGIGEYNYQSISSDGDVQNGTIVVIEHVEENTGPAVGSTFGSFDDDDTEPSDDSEDDNMKQIFLFVGMVSAIGSIALIVLLIKR
;
A
#
# COMPACT_ATOMS: atom_id res chain seq x y z
N MET A 1 29.62 -12.08 -45.72
CA MET A 1 29.01 -11.38 -44.53
C MET A 1 28.59 -12.46 -43.52
N ARG A 2 29.41 -12.79 -42.51
CA ARG A 2 29.02 -13.67 -41.41
C ARG A 2 28.23 -12.84 -40.41
N ARG A 3 26.93 -13.08 -40.35
CA ARG A 3 26.02 -12.38 -39.41
C ARG A 3 26.33 -12.88 -38.00
N ASN A 4 26.65 -11.95 -37.08
CA ASN A 4 26.99 -12.21 -35.66
C ASN A 4 25.75 -12.60 -34.83
N TYR A 5 25.10 -13.72 -35.19
CA TYR A 5 23.91 -14.21 -34.44
C TYR A 5 24.23 -14.61 -33.00
N GLY A 6 25.51 -14.96 -32.70
CA GLY A 6 25.96 -15.28 -31.36
C GLY A 6 25.90 -14.10 -30.40
N LEU A 7 26.21 -12.90 -30.86
CA LEU A 7 26.20 -11.69 -30.04
C LEU A 7 24.77 -11.23 -29.71
N VAL A 8 23.86 -11.41 -30.66
CA VAL A 8 22.41 -11.09 -30.44
C VAL A 8 21.79 -12.09 -29.48
N GLY A 9 22.11 -13.38 -29.58
CA GLY A 9 21.61 -14.41 -28.66
C GLY A 9 22.13 -14.21 -27.24
N PHE A 10 23.39 -13.81 -27.06
CA PHE A 10 23.95 -13.52 -25.75
C PHE A 10 23.30 -12.29 -25.10
N MET A 11 23.03 -11.22 -25.86
CA MET A 11 22.37 -10.02 -25.39
C MET A 11 20.92 -10.29 -24.96
N LEU A 12 20.22 -11.18 -25.65
CA LEU A 12 18.85 -11.61 -25.30
C LEU A 12 18.82 -12.43 -23.99
N ILE A 13 19.81 -13.31 -23.78
CA ILE A 13 19.89 -14.10 -22.54
C ILE A 13 20.20 -13.23 -21.33
N VAL A 14 21.08 -12.23 -21.48
CA VAL A 14 21.40 -11.28 -20.40
C VAL A 14 20.17 -10.43 -20.05
N LEU A 15 19.34 -10.07 -21.01
CA LEU A 15 18.12 -9.30 -20.79
C LEU A 15 17.06 -10.07 -19.98
N ILE A 16 16.99 -11.40 -20.14
CA ILE A 16 16.06 -12.29 -19.42
C ILE A 16 16.53 -12.56 -17.99
N LEU A 17 17.84 -12.45 -17.73
CA LEU A 17 18.43 -12.73 -16.42
C LEU A 17 18.47 -11.52 -15.48
N VAL A 18 17.99 -10.34 -15.93
CA VAL A 18 17.84 -9.19 -15.03
C VAL A 18 16.55 -9.39 -14.24
N PRO A 19 16.61 -9.79 -12.95
CA PRO A 19 15.41 -9.87 -12.13
C PRO A 19 14.86 -8.46 -11.98
N SER A 20 13.60 -8.27 -12.39
CA SER A 20 12.88 -7.03 -12.15
C SER A 20 12.50 -6.99 -10.67
N PHE A 21 13.37 -6.46 -9.82
CA PHE A 21 13.00 -6.12 -8.45
C PHE A 21 12.22 -4.81 -8.43
N ALA A 22 11.10 -4.75 -9.14
CA ALA A 22 10.13 -3.70 -8.96
C ALA A 22 9.09 -4.20 -7.96
N GLN A 23 9.41 -4.20 -6.68
CA GLN A 23 8.43 -4.25 -5.61
C GLN A 23 7.96 -2.82 -5.37
N GLY A 24 7.05 -2.34 -6.20
CA GLY A 24 6.30 -1.14 -5.90
C GLY A 24 5.19 -1.50 -4.91
N HIS A 25 5.10 -0.78 -3.78
CA HIS A 25 3.89 -0.79 -2.98
C HIS A 25 2.73 -0.32 -3.88
N SER A 26 1.69 -1.14 -4.02
CA SER A 26 0.49 -0.72 -4.71
C SER A 26 -0.33 0.14 -3.76
N ALA A 27 -0.70 1.35 -4.20
CA ALA A 27 -1.62 2.19 -3.45
C ALA A 27 -2.87 1.40 -3.02
N SER A 28 -3.22 1.49 -1.75
CA SER A 28 -4.37 0.82 -1.15
C SER A 28 -5.48 1.83 -0.84
N THR A 29 -6.72 1.36 -0.82
CA THR A 29 -7.86 2.16 -0.38
C THR A 29 -8.43 1.58 0.90
N PHE A 30 -8.45 2.38 1.95
CA PHE A 30 -9.02 2.03 3.25
C PHE A 30 -10.41 2.59 3.37
N ASN A 31 -11.34 1.80 3.93
CA ASN A 31 -12.73 2.19 4.03
C ASN A 31 -13.07 2.65 5.45
N VAL A 32 -13.76 3.78 5.56
CA VAL A 32 -14.38 4.27 6.79
C VAL A 32 -15.87 4.24 6.60
N ILE A 33 -16.56 3.52 7.47
CA ILE A 33 -18.01 3.37 7.45
C ILE A 33 -18.60 4.39 8.44
N ILE A 34 -19.45 5.29 7.94
CA ILE A 34 -20.15 6.28 8.73
C ILE A 34 -21.48 5.69 9.19
N LYS A 35 -21.64 5.56 10.49
CA LYS A 35 -22.88 5.10 11.12
C LYS A 35 -23.54 6.25 11.90
N GLN A 36 -24.74 6.06 12.36
CA GLN A 36 -25.51 7.06 13.10
C GLN A 36 -24.72 7.75 14.22
N ASN A 37 -23.94 6.99 15.01
CA ASN A 37 -23.25 7.51 16.20
C ASN A 37 -21.76 7.13 16.23
N ASP A 38 -21.20 6.63 15.12
CA ASP A 38 -19.86 6.07 15.12
C ASP A 38 -19.22 6.08 13.73
N LEU A 39 -17.91 6.31 13.71
CA LEU A 39 -17.05 6.11 12.54
C LEU A 39 -16.27 4.81 12.71
N GLN A 40 -16.28 3.95 11.74
CA GLN A 40 -15.59 2.65 11.82
C GLN A 40 -14.58 2.46 10.68
N PRO A 41 -13.28 2.56 11.01
CA PRO A 41 -12.68 2.95 12.29
C PRO A 41 -12.75 4.46 12.54
N MET A 42 -12.73 4.89 13.82
CA MET A 42 -12.65 6.29 14.20
C MET A 42 -11.24 6.86 13.98
N SER A 43 -10.23 6.03 14.13
CA SER A 43 -8.83 6.37 13.84
C SER A 43 -8.19 5.31 12.97
N THR A 44 -7.48 5.74 11.94
CA THR A 44 -6.78 4.84 11.03
C THR A 44 -5.38 5.36 10.70
N GLN A 45 -4.46 4.43 10.47
CA GLN A 45 -3.12 4.73 9.98
C GLN A 45 -2.97 4.14 8.58
N ILE A 46 -2.48 4.95 7.67
CA ILE A 46 -2.24 4.58 6.28
C ILE A 46 -0.82 5.01 5.87
N GLU A 47 -0.35 4.50 4.77
CA GLU A 47 0.91 4.91 4.19
C GLU A 47 0.72 6.05 3.18
N TYR A 48 1.77 6.84 2.97
CA TYR A 48 1.79 7.83 1.91
C TYR A 48 1.51 7.16 0.56
N ASN A 49 0.66 7.76 -0.25
CA ASN A 49 0.14 7.26 -1.52
C ASN A 49 -1.08 6.31 -1.41
N ASP A 50 -1.57 6.04 -0.20
CA ASP A 50 -2.86 5.38 0.00
C ASP A 50 -4.03 6.37 -0.07
N SER A 51 -5.24 5.84 -0.05
CA SER A 51 -6.48 6.62 -0.03
C SER A 51 -7.43 6.15 1.06
N ILE A 52 -8.26 7.07 1.53
CA ILE A 52 -9.40 6.76 2.41
C ILE A 52 -10.68 6.99 1.62
N MET A 53 -11.62 6.07 1.77
CA MET A 53 -12.96 6.18 1.20
C MET A 53 -14.00 6.05 2.31
N TRP A 54 -14.86 7.06 2.43
CA TRP A 54 -15.96 7.09 3.38
C TRP A 54 -17.26 6.69 2.70
N TYR A 55 -18.05 5.85 3.38
CA TYR A 55 -19.37 5.42 2.97
C TYR A 55 -20.40 5.77 4.00
N ASN A 56 -21.54 6.30 3.56
CA ASN A 56 -22.68 6.50 4.43
C ASN A 56 -23.45 5.18 4.61
N ALA A 57 -23.36 4.61 5.82
CA ALA A 57 -24.14 3.45 6.28
C ALA A 57 -25.08 3.81 7.45
N ASP A 58 -25.47 5.08 7.57
CA ASP A 58 -26.44 5.53 8.54
C ASP A 58 -27.83 5.00 8.15
N SER A 59 -28.44 4.22 9.02
CA SER A 59 -29.72 3.57 8.74
C SER A 59 -30.96 4.47 8.87
N ARG A 60 -30.77 5.73 9.21
CA ARG A 60 -31.87 6.71 9.31
C ARG A 60 -32.31 7.14 7.91
N GLU A 61 -33.63 7.20 7.71
CA GLU A 61 -34.18 7.62 6.42
C GLU A 61 -33.83 9.08 6.11
N ASN A 62 -33.37 9.35 4.89
CA ASN A 62 -33.05 10.68 4.38
C ASN A 62 -31.94 11.44 5.13
N VAL A 63 -31.11 10.76 5.91
CA VAL A 63 -29.95 11.37 6.55
C VAL A 63 -28.76 11.27 5.62
N THR A 64 -28.19 12.41 5.24
CA THR A 64 -26.94 12.50 4.51
C THR A 64 -25.80 12.77 5.48
N GLN A 65 -24.57 12.41 5.06
CA GLN A 65 -23.35 12.67 5.79
C GLN A 65 -22.46 13.58 4.95
N ARG A 66 -21.64 14.41 5.60
CA ARG A 66 -20.68 15.29 4.94
C ARG A 66 -19.34 15.17 5.64
N ILE A 67 -18.30 14.83 4.92
CA ILE A 67 -16.94 14.74 5.45
C ILE A 67 -16.22 16.06 5.18
N VAL A 68 -15.68 16.66 6.25
CA VAL A 68 -14.99 17.94 6.17
C VAL A 68 -13.67 17.88 6.93
N PHE A 69 -12.70 18.61 6.42
CA PHE A 69 -11.42 18.87 7.05
C PHE A 69 -11.06 20.34 6.83
N ASP A 70 -10.68 21.02 7.88
CA ASP A 70 -10.32 22.43 7.91
C ASP A 70 -8.81 22.49 8.20
N ALA A 71 -8.01 22.77 7.18
CA ALA A 71 -6.56 22.74 7.28
C ALA A 71 -6.00 24.00 7.94
N ASP A 72 -6.66 25.15 7.75
CA ASP A 72 -6.17 26.45 8.25
C ASP A 72 -6.89 26.90 9.54
N GLY A 73 -7.97 26.19 9.95
CA GLY A 73 -8.68 26.42 11.19
C GLY A 73 -9.59 27.66 11.17
N ASP A 74 -10.00 28.11 9.99
CA ASP A 74 -10.84 29.28 9.83
C ASP A 74 -12.37 28.99 9.98
N GLY A 75 -12.74 27.73 10.07
CA GLY A 75 -14.12 27.23 10.18
C GLY A 75 -14.87 27.21 8.85
N LEU A 76 -14.18 27.43 7.74
CA LEU A 76 -14.69 27.28 6.38
C LEU A 76 -13.99 26.11 5.70
N TYR A 77 -14.69 25.36 4.87
CA TYR A 77 -14.14 24.18 4.20
C TYR A 77 -13.91 24.45 2.73
N ASN A 78 -13.28 25.60 2.39
CA ASN A 78 -13.11 26.07 1.02
C ASN A 78 -11.66 26.43 0.68
N GLY A 79 -10.71 26.20 1.59
CA GLY A 79 -9.28 26.35 1.38
C GLY A 79 -8.72 25.34 0.36
N SER A 80 -7.53 25.60 -0.15
CA SER A 80 -6.88 24.71 -1.13
C SER A 80 -6.45 23.37 -0.55
N GLU A 81 -6.33 23.31 0.77
CA GLU A 81 -5.94 22.10 1.52
C GLU A 81 -7.10 21.51 2.35
N ASP A 82 -8.28 22.13 2.26
CA ASP A 82 -9.48 21.65 2.95
C ASP A 82 -10.14 20.51 2.16
N TRP A 83 -10.98 19.77 2.86
CA TRP A 83 -11.90 18.82 2.25
C TRP A 83 -13.33 19.20 2.54
N ASP A 84 -14.14 19.04 1.53
CA ASP A 84 -15.60 19.10 1.63
C ASP A 84 -16.18 18.09 0.65
N SER A 85 -16.73 17.00 1.17
CA SER A 85 -17.32 15.98 0.32
C SER A 85 -18.62 16.41 -0.34
N GLY A 86 -19.26 17.48 0.16
CA GLY A 86 -20.67 17.64 -0.07
C GLY A 86 -21.50 16.54 0.62
N GLU A 87 -22.73 16.33 0.18
CA GLU A 87 -23.62 15.33 0.77
C GLU A 87 -23.33 13.92 0.25
N ILE A 88 -23.11 12.98 1.18
CA ILE A 88 -22.95 11.55 0.90
C ILE A 88 -24.25 10.85 1.31
N TYR A 89 -24.89 10.22 0.35
CA TYR A 89 -26.16 9.51 0.54
C TYR A 89 -25.91 8.04 0.88
N GLN A 90 -26.85 7.40 1.56
CA GLN A 90 -26.79 5.96 1.80
C GLN A 90 -27.01 5.18 0.49
N ASP A 91 -28.01 5.59 -0.27
CA ASP A 91 -28.39 5.01 -1.55
C ASP A 91 -28.68 6.12 -2.57
N CYS A 92 -28.17 5.98 -3.77
CA CYS A 92 -28.49 6.86 -4.85
C CYS A 92 -29.54 6.23 -5.80
N PRO A 93 -30.51 7.00 -6.27
CA PRO A 93 -31.46 6.49 -7.25
C PRO A 93 -30.73 6.09 -8.54
N PRO A 94 -31.16 5.05 -9.24
CA PRO A 94 -30.54 4.66 -10.49
C PRO A 94 -30.58 5.81 -11.50
N PRO A 95 -29.51 6.04 -12.29
CA PRO A 95 -29.45 7.15 -13.22
C PRO A 95 -30.61 7.08 -14.22
N SER A 96 -31.47 8.08 -14.19
CA SER A 96 -32.53 8.25 -15.18
C SER A 96 -31.97 9.00 -16.39
N ASN A 97 -32.43 8.68 -17.60
CA ASN A 97 -31.87 9.13 -18.88
C ASN A 97 -31.75 10.66 -19.09
N ASN A 98 -32.10 11.50 -18.12
CA ASN A 98 -32.11 12.94 -18.23
C ASN A 98 -31.60 13.73 -16.99
N SER A 99 -31.04 13.06 -15.99
CA SER A 99 -30.43 13.74 -14.83
C SER A 99 -29.06 13.16 -14.52
N SER A 100 -28.04 14.00 -14.64
CA SER A 100 -26.84 13.81 -13.83
C SER A 100 -27.29 14.01 -12.40
N SER A 101 -27.52 12.93 -11.64
CA SER A 101 -27.76 13.07 -10.22
C SER A 101 -26.41 13.39 -9.59
N ASP A 102 -26.32 14.54 -8.93
CA ASP A 102 -25.17 14.90 -8.08
C ASP A 102 -25.12 14.03 -6.80
N CYS A 103 -25.85 12.90 -6.80
CA CYS A 103 -25.90 11.96 -5.71
C CYS A 103 -24.62 11.13 -5.68
N GLN A 104 -23.98 11.08 -4.54
CA GLN A 104 -22.80 10.25 -4.29
C GLN A 104 -23.00 9.41 -3.04
N GLU A 105 -22.58 8.15 -3.07
CA GLU A 105 -22.66 7.20 -1.95
C GLU A 105 -21.34 7.11 -1.18
N SER A 106 -20.29 7.70 -1.71
CA SER A 106 -18.95 7.67 -1.11
C SER A 106 -18.14 8.91 -1.46
N PHE A 107 -17.16 9.22 -0.63
CA PHE A 107 -16.17 10.25 -0.85
C PHE A 107 -14.77 9.68 -0.67
N THR A 108 -13.81 10.06 -1.51
CA THR A 108 -12.46 9.52 -1.45
C THR A 108 -11.43 10.64 -1.44
N VAL A 109 -10.47 10.56 -0.52
CA VAL A 109 -9.28 11.42 -0.49
C VAL A 109 -8.05 10.56 -0.70
N TRP A 110 -7.16 11.02 -1.56
CA TRP A 110 -5.90 10.37 -1.85
C TRP A 110 -4.77 11.13 -1.18
N PHE A 111 -4.03 10.47 -0.31
CA PHE A 111 -2.96 11.08 0.49
C PHE A 111 -1.64 11.10 -0.26
N ASN A 112 -1.58 11.95 -1.28
CA ASN A 112 -0.39 12.20 -2.07
C ASN A 112 -0.29 13.71 -2.38
N GLY A 113 0.89 14.22 -2.61
CA GLY A 113 1.09 15.63 -2.96
C GLY A 113 0.61 16.60 -1.88
N THR A 114 -0.56 17.22 -2.07
CA THR A 114 -1.12 18.24 -1.16
C THR A 114 -1.36 17.68 0.25
N TRP A 115 -1.95 16.49 0.34
CA TRP A 115 -2.18 15.80 1.61
C TRP A 115 -1.15 14.69 1.77
N GLY A 116 0.00 15.06 2.38
CA GLY A 116 1.14 14.17 2.57
C GLY A 116 1.16 13.47 3.92
N ILE A 117 2.37 13.21 4.39
CA ILE A 117 2.62 12.62 5.72
C ILE A 117 2.15 13.60 6.80
N GLY A 118 1.37 13.12 7.77
CA GLY A 118 0.83 13.95 8.83
C GLY A 118 -0.39 13.35 9.52
N GLU A 119 -1.00 14.14 10.40
CA GLU A 119 -2.23 13.81 11.10
C GLU A 119 -3.35 14.72 10.63
N TYR A 120 -4.49 14.12 10.26
CA TYR A 120 -5.67 14.78 9.73
C TYR A 120 -6.86 14.49 10.61
N ASN A 121 -7.29 15.51 11.36
CA ASN A 121 -8.45 15.46 12.24
C ASN A 121 -9.66 15.98 11.47
N TYR A 122 -10.51 15.09 10.99
CA TYR A 122 -11.66 15.40 10.16
C TYR A 122 -12.98 15.24 10.92
N GLN A 123 -14.05 15.78 10.39
CA GLN A 123 -15.40 15.64 10.93
C GLN A 123 -16.34 14.99 9.90
N SER A 124 -17.22 14.14 10.41
CA SER A 124 -18.44 13.75 9.72
C SER A 124 -19.61 14.52 10.32
N ILE A 125 -20.31 15.27 9.49
CA ILE A 125 -21.45 16.10 9.88
C ILE A 125 -22.69 15.52 9.21
N SER A 126 -23.67 15.08 10.01
CA SER A 126 -24.92 14.59 9.46
C SER A 126 -25.90 15.73 9.17
N SER A 127 -26.85 15.50 8.25
CA SER A 127 -27.86 16.51 7.88
C SER A 127 -28.80 16.89 9.02
N ASP A 128 -28.88 16.10 10.07
CA ASP A 128 -29.63 16.42 11.30
C ASP A 128 -28.80 17.11 12.39
N GLY A 129 -27.50 17.37 12.10
CA GLY A 129 -26.62 18.18 12.92
C GLY A 129 -25.73 17.42 13.89
N ASP A 130 -25.73 16.10 13.87
CA ASP A 130 -24.79 15.31 14.65
C ASP A 130 -23.36 15.43 14.03
N VAL A 131 -22.36 15.58 14.90
CA VAL A 131 -20.96 15.70 14.49
C VAL A 131 -20.14 14.60 15.12
N GLN A 132 -19.37 13.89 14.32
CA GLN A 132 -18.44 12.85 14.73
C GLN A 132 -17.03 13.24 14.28
N ASN A 133 -16.02 12.98 15.13
CA ASN A 133 -14.64 13.29 14.81
C ASN A 133 -13.88 12.01 14.47
N GLY A 134 -13.07 12.07 13.44
CA GLY A 134 -12.18 10.99 13.05
C GLY A 134 -10.75 11.49 12.85
N THR A 135 -9.78 10.56 12.90
CA THR A 135 -8.36 10.87 12.72
C THR A 135 -7.74 9.92 11.72
N ILE A 136 -6.96 10.48 10.79
CA ILE A 136 -6.12 9.72 9.86
C ILE A 136 -4.68 10.09 10.13
N VAL A 137 -3.83 9.09 10.32
CA VAL A 137 -2.37 9.27 10.43
C VAL A 137 -1.73 8.72 9.18
N VAL A 138 -1.13 9.58 8.39
CA VAL A 138 -0.38 9.20 7.18
C VAL A 138 1.08 9.11 7.53
N ILE A 139 1.67 7.93 7.36
CA ILE A 139 3.08 7.68 7.62
C ILE A 139 3.84 7.49 6.32
N GLU A 140 5.15 7.65 6.37
CA GLU A 140 6.03 7.28 5.28
C GLU A 140 6.01 5.75 5.09
N HIS A 141 6.03 5.31 3.84
CA HIS A 141 6.23 3.89 3.56
C HIS A 141 7.60 3.47 4.05
N VAL A 142 7.64 2.68 5.12
CA VAL A 142 8.86 2.05 5.61
C VAL A 142 8.97 0.69 4.93
N GLU A 143 9.84 0.58 3.94
CA GLU A 143 10.25 -0.74 3.48
C GLU A 143 10.91 -1.45 4.67
N GLU A 144 10.13 -2.22 5.41
CA GLU A 144 10.72 -3.20 6.30
C GLU A 144 11.51 -4.16 5.39
N ASN A 145 12.82 -4.02 5.43
CA ASN A 145 13.74 -4.98 4.84
C ASN A 145 13.73 -6.25 5.71
N THR A 146 12.55 -6.77 5.94
CA THR A 146 12.35 -8.10 6.48
C THR A 146 12.66 -9.06 5.36
N GLY A 147 13.91 -9.49 5.32
CA GLY A 147 14.22 -10.76 4.69
C GLY A 147 13.17 -11.79 5.16
N PRO A 148 12.86 -12.81 4.36
CA PRO A 148 11.74 -13.71 4.63
C PRO A 148 11.77 -14.11 6.11
N ALA A 149 10.72 -13.77 6.84
CA ALA A 149 10.56 -14.16 8.24
C ALA A 149 10.64 -15.68 8.29
N VAL A 150 11.78 -16.18 8.67
CA VAL A 150 11.97 -17.60 8.95
C VAL A 150 10.99 -17.92 10.07
N GLY A 151 10.01 -18.74 9.74
CA GLY A 151 8.80 -18.97 10.48
C GLY A 151 8.97 -18.93 11.98
N SER A 152 8.28 -18.03 12.63
CA SER A 152 8.06 -18.09 14.07
C SER A 152 7.24 -19.35 14.36
N THR A 153 7.91 -20.35 14.85
CA THR A 153 7.27 -21.55 15.40
C THR A 153 6.34 -21.14 16.52
N PHE A 154 5.06 -21.43 16.37
CA PHE A 154 4.09 -21.40 17.45
C PHE A 154 4.53 -22.36 18.56
N GLY A 155 4.71 -21.84 19.75
CA GLY A 155 4.72 -22.60 20.99
C GLY A 155 6.08 -22.98 21.54
N SER A 156 6.54 -22.27 22.55
CA SER A 156 7.19 -22.90 23.70
C SER A 156 6.66 -22.23 24.96
N PHE A 157 6.02 -23.07 25.77
CA PHE A 157 5.78 -22.83 27.17
C PHE A 157 7.13 -22.79 27.91
N ASP A 158 7.17 -21.99 28.96
CA ASP A 158 8.24 -21.76 29.89
C ASP A 158 9.10 -23.01 30.22
N ASP A 159 10.41 -22.80 30.31
CA ASP A 159 11.18 -22.98 31.54
C ASP A 159 12.66 -22.67 31.31
N ASP A 160 13.10 -21.70 32.08
CA ASP A 160 14.37 -21.58 32.84
C ASP A 160 15.71 -22.05 32.24
N ASP A 161 16.65 -21.10 32.27
CA ASP A 161 18.11 -21.25 32.36
C ASP A 161 18.99 -21.68 31.17
N THR A 162 19.95 -20.81 30.95
CA THR A 162 21.30 -20.98 30.36
C THR A 162 21.50 -20.63 28.91
N GLU A 163 22.23 -19.50 28.72
CA GLU A 163 23.13 -19.30 27.57
C GLU A 163 24.07 -20.51 27.36
N PRO A 164 24.57 -20.79 26.18
CA PRO A 164 25.30 -19.86 25.30
C PRO A 164 25.11 -20.03 23.78
N SER A 165 25.35 -18.92 23.07
CA SER A 165 25.95 -18.81 21.73
C SER A 165 26.24 -20.08 20.96
N ASP A 166 25.66 -20.22 19.76
CA ASP A 166 26.34 -20.92 18.69
C ASP A 166 26.03 -20.29 17.31
N ASP A 167 27.01 -19.54 16.81
CA ASP A 167 27.09 -18.88 15.49
C ASP A 167 27.36 -19.89 14.37
N SER A 168 26.56 -20.91 14.17
CA SER A 168 26.92 -21.96 13.20
C SER A 168 25.94 -22.17 12.01
N GLU A 169 24.83 -21.45 11.92
CA GLU A 169 23.91 -21.65 10.78
C GLU A 169 24.15 -20.71 9.58
N ASP A 170 24.81 -19.60 9.77
CA ASP A 170 25.03 -18.58 8.71
C ASP A 170 26.12 -18.98 7.70
N ASP A 171 27.04 -19.84 8.07
CA ASP A 171 28.14 -20.28 7.20
C ASP A 171 27.72 -21.31 6.14
N ASN A 172 26.73 -22.14 6.42
CA ASN A 172 26.25 -23.13 5.45
C ASN A 172 25.50 -22.47 4.28
N MET A 173 24.75 -21.43 4.53
CA MET A 173 24.01 -20.72 3.48
C MET A 173 24.96 -19.93 2.59
N LYS A 174 25.97 -19.28 3.14
CA LYS A 174 27.05 -18.61 2.39
C LYS A 174 27.80 -19.59 1.49
N GLN A 175 28.09 -20.78 1.98
CA GLN A 175 28.74 -21.81 1.19
C GLN A 175 27.87 -22.29 0.01
N ILE A 176 26.56 -22.47 0.21
CA ILE A 176 25.65 -22.88 -0.85
C ILE A 176 25.60 -21.82 -1.96
N PHE A 177 25.49 -20.53 -1.61
CA PHE A 177 25.53 -19.45 -2.59
C PHE A 177 26.85 -19.36 -3.35
N LEU A 178 27.97 -19.59 -2.67
CA LEU A 178 29.28 -19.62 -3.29
C LEU A 178 29.41 -20.79 -4.29
N PHE A 179 28.90 -21.98 -3.94
CA PHE A 179 28.89 -23.14 -4.85
C PHE A 179 28.02 -22.91 -6.09
N VAL A 180 26.80 -22.37 -5.90
CA VAL A 180 25.89 -22.06 -7.02
C VAL A 180 26.52 -21.01 -7.95
N GLY A 181 27.14 -19.98 -7.38
CA GLY A 181 27.84 -18.94 -8.13
C GLY A 181 29.02 -19.49 -8.94
N MET A 182 29.85 -20.36 -8.36
CA MET A 182 30.96 -21.01 -9.07
C MET A 182 30.50 -21.91 -10.23
N VAL A 183 29.48 -22.72 -10.02
CA VAL A 183 28.95 -23.61 -11.07
C VAL A 183 28.40 -22.79 -12.23
N SER A 184 27.69 -21.69 -11.95
CA SER A 184 27.18 -20.77 -12.96
C SER A 184 28.32 -20.12 -13.78
N ALA A 185 29.39 -19.67 -13.13
CA ALA A 185 30.52 -19.04 -13.78
C ALA A 185 31.28 -20.02 -14.70
N ILE A 186 31.51 -21.26 -14.24
CA ILE A 186 32.16 -22.31 -15.03
C ILE A 186 31.32 -22.68 -16.24
N GLY A 187 30.01 -22.82 -16.09
CA GLY A 187 29.07 -23.08 -17.19
C GLY A 187 29.10 -21.99 -18.25
N SER A 188 29.15 -20.74 -17.85
CA SER A 188 29.23 -19.59 -18.76
C SER A 188 30.55 -19.58 -19.56
N ILE A 189 31.69 -19.85 -18.91
CA ILE A 189 33.00 -19.89 -19.56
C ILE A 189 33.05 -21.05 -20.55
N ALA A 190 32.57 -22.24 -20.21
CA ALA A 190 32.54 -23.40 -21.09
C ALA A 190 31.69 -23.11 -22.35
N LEU A 191 30.59 -22.43 -22.22
CA LEU A 191 29.72 -22.07 -23.33
C LEU A 191 30.36 -21.05 -24.26
N ILE A 192 31.10 -20.08 -23.72
CA ILE A 192 31.87 -19.10 -24.49
C ILE A 192 32.98 -19.80 -25.30
N VAL A 193 33.73 -20.71 -24.66
CA VAL A 193 34.82 -21.46 -25.34
C VAL A 193 34.27 -22.33 -26.47
N LEU A 194 33.09 -22.98 -26.26
CA LEU A 194 32.42 -23.76 -27.31
C LEU A 194 31.99 -22.91 -28.50
N LEU A 195 31.49 -21.68 -28.24
CA LEU A 195 31.08 -20.75 -29.29
C LEU A 195 32.26 -20.19 -30.11
N ILE A 196 33.41 -19.98 -29.46
CA ILE A 196 34.62 -19.48 -30.16
C ILE A 196 35.25 -20.57 -31.03
N LYS A 197 35.16 -21.85 -30.59
CA LYS A 197 35.75 -22.99 -31.28
C LYS A 197 34.94 -23.51 -32.45
N ARG A 198 33.75 -23.05 -32.65
CA ARG A 198 32.85 -23.39 -33.75
C ARG A 198 32.86 -22.32 -34.84
#